data_57abeba28c6fa9882dc293f374d45b9d
#
_entry.id   57abeba28c6fa9882dc293f374d45b9d
#
_cell.length_a   1.000
_cell.length_b   1.000
_cell.length_c   1.000
_cell.angle_alpha   90.00
_cell.angle_beta   90.00
_cell.angle_gamma   90.00
#
_symmetry.space_group_name_H-M   'P 1'
#
loop_
_entity.id
_entity.type
_entity.pdbx_description
1 polymer ?
#
loop_
_entity_poly.entity_id
_entity_poly.type
_entity_poly.pdbx_seq_one_letter_code
_entity_poly.pdbx_strand_id
1 'polypeptide(L)'
;QWSGRATLKNYFSVGIWSNYRPMGINDFFEPRVDGRVFKQDASYHAMTWMSTDYRKTLAFDLKGSYGRGNGQRYSYELGPRVRVNHKAVFRYKFKFDLDANEKGYVTDYHPQEDSIIFGNRNKETYTNTVGGSYVFDNKTWITLNVRHYWSKVDYDQFYNLKENGRLEQHENYSGNEDFNFNVFNVDLMYSWNFAPGSFLNVVWKNSIYESQTIENNTFNNFFENFQDTMNSNAVENSFSIKVSYYLDYKYLFKNSG
;
A
#
# COMPACT_ATOMS: atom_id res chain seq x y z
N GLN A 1 -12.41 5.49 -19.99
CA GLN A 1 -12.68 5.50 -18.55
C GLN A 1 -14.14 5.86 -18.32
N TRP A 2 -14.81 5.15 -17.42
CA TRP A 2 -16.18 5.37 -16.99
C TRP A 2 -16.28 5.24 -15.48
N SER A 3 -17.14 6.06 -14.83
CA SER A 3 -17.39 5.98 -13.41
C SER A 3 -18.82 6.41 -13.07
N GLY A 4 -19.38 5.81 -12.03
CA GLY A 4 -20.69 6.15 -11.50
C GLY A 4 -20.70 6.04 -9.98
N ARG A 5 -21.46 6.90 -9.32
CA ARG A 5 -21.66 6.89 -7.87
C ARG A 5 -23.10 7.19 -7.54
N ALA A 6 -23.64 6.52 -6.54
CA ALA A 6 -24.96 6.81 -5.98
C ALA A 6 -24.90 6.81 -4.45
N THR A 7 -25.68 7.70 -3.83
CA THR A 7 -25.93 7.67 -2.38
C THR A 7 -27.41 7.38 -2.18
N LEU A 8 -27.71 6.32 -1.47
CA LEU A 8 -29.07 5.85 -1.21
C LEU A 8 -29.72 6.63 -0.05
N LYS A 9 -31.04 6.55 0.07
CA LYS A 9 -31.79 7.24 1.13
C LYS A 9 -31.39 6.82 2.55
N ASN A 10 -30.85 5.60 2.72
CA ASN A 10 -30.29 5.09 3.98
C ASN A 10 -28.84 5.49 4.22
N TYR A 11 -28.31 6.45 3.43
CA TYR A 11 -26.93 6.96 3.47
C TYR A 11 -25.87 5.93 3.10
N PHE A 12 -26.23 4.80 2.48
CA PHE A 12 -25.27 3.94 1.84
C PHE A 12 -24.79 4.61 0.54
N SER A 13 -23.50 4.56 0.33
CA SER A 13 -22.89 5.02 -0.93
C SER A 13 -22.31 3.83 -1.66
N VAL A 14 -22.58 3.75 -2.94
CA VAL A 14 -22.02 2.72 -3.83
C VAL A 14 -21.40 3.39 -5.05
N GLY A 15 -20.38 2.79 -5.59
CA GLY A 15 -19.75 3.30 -6.79
C GLY A 15 -19.10 2.21 -7.61
N ILE A 16 -18.95 2.53 -8.89
CA ILE A 16 -18.23 1.70 -9.85
C ILE A 16 -17.29 2.61 -10.66
N TRP A 17 -16.15 2.07 -10.98
CA TRP A 17 -15.18 2.71 -11.86
C TRP A 17 -14.60 1.66 -12.81
N SER A 18 -14.39 2.02 -14.05
CA SER A 18 -13.74 1.16 -15.04
C SER A 18 -12.85 1.94 -15.99
N ASN A 19 -11.80 1.27 -16.44
CA ASN A 19 -10.90 1.77 -17.46
C ASN A 19 -10.64 0.66 -18.48
N TYR A 20 -10.71 1.01 -19.76
CA TYR A 20 -10.37 0.13 -20.86
C TYR A 20 -9.35 0.82 -21.77
N ARG A 21 -8.27 0.11 -22.07
CA ARG A 21 -7.23 0.50 -23.02
C ARG A 21 -7.23 -0.52 -24.17
N PRO A 22 -7.82 -0.20 -25.29
CA PRO A 22 -7.96 -1.17 -26.43
C PRO A 22 -6.65 -1.48 -27.13
N MET A 23 -5.69 -0.57 -27.05
CA MET A 23 -4.34 -0.74 -27.57
C MET A 23 -3.37 -1.00 -26.43
N GLY A 24 -2.37 -1.84 -26.68
CA GLY A 24 -1.28 -2.02 -25.73
C GLY A 24 -0.49 -0.74 -25.47
N ILE A 25 0.38 -0.77 -24.51
CA ILE A 25 1.28 0.35 -24.17
C ILE A 25 2.74 -0.10 -24.32
N ASN A 26 3.59 0.87 -24.64
CA ASN A 26 5.02 0.73 -24.55
C ASN A 26 5.46 1.20 -23.16
N ASP A 27 5.95 0.26 -22.34
CA ASP A 27 6.48 0.54 -21.01
C ASP A 27 8.00 0.68 -21.11
N PHE A 28 8.51 1.89 -20.86
CA PHE A 28 9.94 2.20 -20.89
C PHE A 28 10.58 2.13 -19.50
N PHE A 29 9.78 1.94 -18.44
CA PHE A 29 10.27 1.90 -17.06
C PHE A 29 10.52 0.47 -16.58
N GLU A 30 9.64 -0.47 -16.92
CA GLU A 30 9.75 -1.85 -16.45
C GLU A 30 11.06 -2.54 -16.87
N PRO A 31 11.64 -2.32 -18.07
CA PRO A 31 12.91 -2.91 -18.43
C PRO A 31 14.10 -2.47 -17.58
N ARG A 32 14.03 -1.32 -16.89
CA ARG A 32 15.08 -0.69 -16.07
C ARG A 32 16.40 -0.41 -16.80
N VAL A 33 16.38 -0.48 -18.13
CA VAL A 33 17.49 -0.17 -19.00
C VAL A 33 17.07 0.90 -20.00
N ASP A 34 17.88 1.97 -20.11
CA ASP A 34 17.60 3.10 -20.99
C ASP A 34 17.47 2.67 -22.44
N GLY A 35 16.46 3.21 -23.13
CA GLY A 35 16.18 2.91 -24.53
C GLY A 35 15.47 1.58 -24.77
N ARG A 36 15.29 0.73 -23.77
CA ARG A 36 14.55 -0.52 -23.90
C ARG A 36 13.06 -0.31 -23.62
N VAL A 37 12.23 -1.13 -24.23
CA VAL A 37 10.78 -1.07 -24.11
C VAL A 37 10.18 -2.44 -23.85
N PHE A 38 9.21 -2.51 -22.95
CA PHE A 38 8.36 -3.68 -22.78
C PHE A 38 6.97 -3.38 -23.35
N LYS A 39 6.51 -4.18 -24.32
CA LYS A 39 5.21 -4.05 -24.96
C LYS A 39 4.16 -4.85 -24.21
N GLN A 40 3.25 -4.14 -23.57
CA GLN A 40 2.10 -4.73 -22.90
C GLN A 40 0.89 -4.76 -23.83
N ASP A 41 0.04 -5.76 -23.69
CA ASP A 41 -1.19 -5.91 -24.47
C ASP A 41 -2.31 -4.97 -23.98
N ALA A 42 -3.45 -5.01 -24.68
CA ALA A 42 -4.67 -4.31 -24.27
C ALA A 42 -5.06 -4.67 -22.83
N SER A 43 -5.59 -3.69 -22.09
CA SER A 43 -5.92 -3.89 -20.69
C SER A 43 -7.26 -3.31 -20.30
N TYR A 44 -7.88 -3.92 -19.30
CA TYR A 44 -9.06 -3.36 -18.64
C TYR A 44 -8.96 -3.53 -17.13
N HIS A 45 -9.59 -2.61 -16.41
CA HIS A 45 -9.71 -2.65 -14.97
C HIS A 45 -11.09 -2.15 -14.56
N ALA A 46 -11.74 -2.87 -13.67
CA ALA A 46 -13.01 -2.49 -13.08
C ALA A 46 -12.94 -2.59 -11.56
N MET A 47 -13.59 -1.66 -10.87
CA MET A 47 -13.64 -1.58 -9.42
C MET A 47 -15.04 -1.21 -8.98
N THR A 48 -15.52 -1.83 -7.93
CA THR A 48 -16.75 -1.46 -7.23
C THR A 48 -16.47 -1.25 -5.76
N TRP A 49 -17.20 -0.36 -5.13
CA TRP A 49 -17.10 -0.10 -3.71
C TRP A 49 -18.46 0.23 -3.09
N MET A 50 -18.56 -0.03 -1.81
CA MET A 50 -19.73 0.30 -0.99
C MET A 50 -19.26 0.82 0.37
N SER A 51 -19.90 1.88 0.85
CA SER A 51 -19.74 2.39 2.22
C SER A 51 -21.10 2.49 2.88
N THR A 52 -21.18 2.06 4.13
CA THR A 52 -22.40 2.20 4.93
C THR A 52 -22.49 3.58 5.58
N ASP A 53 -23.54 3.84 6.35
CA ASP A 53 -23.78 5.13 7.01
C ASP A 53 -22.76 5.41 8.15
N TYR A 54 -21.80 6.29 7.90
CA TYR A 54 -20.76 6.69 8.87
C TYR A 54 -21.23 7.47 10.10
N ARG A 55 -22.50 7.85 10.14
CA ARG A 55 -23.10 8.49 11.32
C ARG A 55 -23.40 7.49 12.42
N LYS A 56 -23.50 6.19 12.05
CA LYS A 56 -23.75 5.09 12.99
C LYS A 56 -22.48 4.74 13.79
N THR A 57 -22.68 4.08 14.92
CA THR A 57 -21.60 3.55 15.76
C THR A 57 -20.71 2.59 15.00
N LEU A 58 -21.31 1.73 14.18
CA LEU A 58 -20.63 0.76 13.32
C LEU A 58 -20.89 1.08 11.86
N ALA A 59 -19.82 1.20 11.10
CA ALA A 59 -19.86 1.39 9.65
C ALA A 59 -18.84 0.46 8.98
N PHE A 60 -19.06 0.17 7.69
CA PHE A 60 -18.22 -0.70 6.88
C PHE A 60 -17.95 -0.10 5.52
N ASP A 61 -16.72 -0.28 5.05
CA ASP A 61 -16.30 -0.09 3.68
C ASP A 61 -16.00 -1.45 3.06
N LEU A 62 -16.48 -1.66 1.85
CA LEU A 62 -16.18 -2.82 1.03
C LEU A 62 -15.71 -2.34 -0.34
N LYS A 63 -14.66 -2.96 -0.87
CA LYS A 63 -14.16 -2.67 -2.20
C LYS A 63 -13.68 -3.94 -2.86
N GLY A 64 -14.01 -4.10 -4.14
CA GLY A 64 -13.52 -5.17 -4.98
C GLY A 64 -13.08 -4.64 -6.32
N SER A 65 -12.00 -5.18 -6.86
CA SER A 65 -11.56 -4.84 -8.21
C SER A 65 -10.99 -6.04 -8.94
N TYR A 66 -11.12 -5.98 -10.26
CA TYR A 66 -10.52 -6.92 -11.19
C TYR A 66 -9.89 -6.16 -12.36
N GLY A 67 -8.72 -6.61 -12.78
CA GLY A 67 -8.02 -6.10 -13.94
C GLY A 67 -7.36 -7.21 -14.75
N ARG A 68 -7.16 -6.97 -16.03
CA ARG A 68 -6.41 -7.83 -16.94
C ARG A 68 -5.62 -6.97 -17.91
N GLY A 69 -4.40 -7.37 -18.17
CA GLY A 69 -3.47 -6.72 -19.09
C GLY A 69 -2.15 -7.48 -19.05
N ASN A 70 -1.14 -6.94 -18.41
CA ASN A 70 0.09 -7.65 -18.04
C ASN A 70 -0.20 -8.55 -16.83
N GLY A 71 -0.83 -9.70 -17.05
CA GLY A 71 -1.36 -10.58 -16.01
C GLY A 71 -2.80 -10.23 -15.60
N GLN A 72 -3.24 -10.81 -14.51
CA GLN A 72 -4.57 -10.62 -13.90
C GLN A 72 -4.39 -10.06 -12.49
N ARG A 73 -5.17 -9.04 -12.15
CA ARG A 73 -5.14 -8.40 -10.83
C ARG A 73 -6.49 -8.51 -10.16
N TYR A 74 -6.49 -9.02 -8.94
CA TYR A 74 -7.64 -9.06 -8.05
C TYR A 74 -7.34 -8.24 -6.80
N SER A 75 -8.30 -7.48 -6.30
CA SER A 75 -8.15 -6.75 -5.05
C SER A 75 -9.44 -6.76 -4.27
N TYR A 76 -9.35 -7.03 -2.95
CA TYR A 76 -10.46 -7.00 -2.02
C TYR A 76 -10.07 -6.17 -0.81
N GLU A 77 -10.97 -5.30 -0.37
CA GLU A 77 -10.77 -4.48 0.82
C GLU A 77 -12.01 -4.53 1.70
N LEU A 78 -11.81 -4.75 2.99
CA LEU A 78 -12.83 -4.70 4.05
C LEU A 78 -12.37 -3.71 5.12
N GLY A 79 -13.22 -2.74 5.45
CA GLY A 79 -12.90 -1.66 6.37
C GLY A 79 -13.99 -1.42 7.42
N PRO A 80 -14.07 -2.19 8.52
CA PRO A 80 -14.92 -1.84 9.64
C PRO A 80 -14.40 -0.59 10.36
N ARG A 81 -15.34 0.25 10.78
CA ARG A 81 -15.13 1.45 11.58
C ARG A 81 -16.08 1.47 12.75
N VAL A 82 -15.54 1.66 13.96
CA VAL A 82 -16.32 1.76 15.19
C VAL A 82 -16.12 3.13 15.81
N ARG A 83 -17.21 3.86 15.99
CA ARG A 83 -17.24 5.08 16.78
C ARG A 83 -17.81 4.75 18.16
N VAL A 84 -16.93 4.59 19.15
CA VAL A 84 -17.34 4.24 20.50
C VAL A 84 -18.17 5.37 21.12
N ASN A 85 -17.71 6.61 20.92
CA ASN A 85 -18.40 7.84 21.33
C ASN A 85 -17.88 9.04 20.52
N HIS A 86 -18.21 10.26 20.91
CA HIS A 86 -17.74 11.49 20.25
C HIS A 86 -16.21 11.71 20.37
N LYS A 87 -15.54 11.03 21.30
CA LYS A 87 -14.09 11.16 21.57
C LYS A 87 -13.25 10.04 20.91
N ALA A 88 -13.81 8.86 20.68
CA ALA A 88 -13.06 7.67 20.26
C ALA A 88 -13.59 7.07 18.98
N VAL A 89 -12.70 6.91 18.02
CA VAL A 89 -12.96 6.23 16.73
C VAL A 89 -11.84 5.23 16.45
N PHE A 90 -12.23 4.00 16.11
CA PHE A 90 -11.33 2.95 15.67
C PHE A 90 -11.69 2.51 14.26
N ARG A 91 -10.68 2.14 13.49
CA ARG A 91 -10.80 1.62 12.13
C ARG A 91 -9.88 0.43 11.99
N TYR A 92 -10.38 -0.60 11.35
CA TYR A 92 -9.54 -1.67 10.81
C TYR A 92 -9.73 -1.69 9.31
N LYS A 93 -8.69 -1.99 8.56
CA LYS A 93 -8.73 -2.21 7.14
C LYS A 93 -7.88 -3.42 6.80
N PHE A 94 -8.53 -4.40 6.22
CA PHE A 94 -7.88 -5.54 5.58
C PHE A 94 -7.93 -5.34 4.07
N LYS A 95 -6.80 -5.50 3.40
CA LYS A 95 -6.71 -5.52 1.95
C LYS A 95 -5.92 -6.74 1.51
N PHE A 96 -6.44 -7.44 0.52
CA PHE A 96 -5.79 -8.52 -0.19
C PHE A 96 -5.66 -8.16 -1.66
N ASP A 97 -4.45 -8.22 -2.22
CA ASP A 97 -4.16 -8.06 -3.63
C ASP A 97 -3.52 -9.34 -4.15
N LEU A 98 -3.99 -9.83 -5.30
CA LEU A 98 -3.38 -10.91 -6.07
C LEU A 98 -3.09 -10.40 -7.47
N ASP A 99 -1.80 -10.32 -7.83
CA ASP A 99 -1.35 -10.13 -9.20
C ASP A 99 -0.91 -11.50 -9.73
N ALA A 100 -1.73 -12.12 -10.56
CA ALA A 100 -1.50 -13.46 -11.10
C ALA A 100 -0.95 -13.38 -12.52
N ASN A 101 0.08 -14.19 -12.82
CA ASN A 101 0.74 -14.25 -14.13
C ASN A 101 1.25 -12.88 -14.62
N GLU A 102 1.70 -12.03 -13.67
CA GLU A 102 2.29 -10.74 -13.99
C GLU A 102 3.70 -10.93 -14.55
N LYS A 103 4.00 -10.29 -15.68
CA LYS A 103 5.34 -10.27 -16.24
C LYS A 103 6.07 -9.01 -15.80
N GLY A 104 7.21 -9.18 -15.13
CA GLY A 104 8.00 -8.08 -14.62
C GLY A 104 9.50 -8.34 -14.73
N TYR A 105 10.26 -7.27 -14.65
CA TYR A 105 11.72 -7.31 -14.62
C TYR A 105 12.22 -8.13 -13.42
N VAL A 106 13.24 -8.93 -13.65
CA VAL A 106 13.95 -9.72 -12.65
C VAL A 106 15.37 -9.20 -12.49
N THR A 107 16.20 -9.29 -13.52
CA THR A 107 17.61 -8.90 -13.48
C THR A 107 18.19 -8.67 -14.86
N ASP A 108 19.34 -8.01 -14.94
CA ASP A 108 20.23 -7.96 -16.09
C ASP A 108 21.21 -9.12 -15.98
N TYR A 109 20.83 -10.30 -16.46
CA TYR A 109 21.56 -11.53 -16.21
C TYR A 109 22.95 -11.57 -16.86
N HIS A 110 23.15 -10.94 -18.00
CA HIS A 110 24.46 -10.77 -18.66
C HIS A 110 24.52 -9.41 -19.37
N PRO A 111 25.17 -8.40 -18.75
CA PRO A 111 25.35 -7.10 -19.39
C PRO A 111 26.06 -7.15 -20.74
N GLN A 112 26.87 -8.20 -20.98
CA GLN A 112 27.61 -8.40 -22.23
C GLN A 112 26.75 -9.00 -23.37
N GLU A 113 25.62 -9.62 -23.05
CA GLU A 113 24.70 -10.23 -24.01
C GLU A 113 23.43 -9.41 -24.23
N ASP A 114 23.35 -8.23 -23.62
CA ASP A 114 22.16 -7.34 -23.64
C ASP A 114 20.86 -8.09 -23.30
N SER A 115 20.94 -9.05 -22.38
CA SER A 115 19.81 -9.87 -21.96
C SER A 115 19.16 -9.29 -20.71
N ILE A 116 17.91 -8.84 -20.84
CA ILE A 116 17.07 -8.40 -19.72
C ILE A 116 16.11 -9.53 -19.41
N ILE A 117 16.20 -10.06 -18.18
CA ILE A 117 15.34 -11.17 -17.73
C ILE A 117 14.05 -10.63 -17.13
N PHE A 118 12.94 -11.14 -17.65
CA PHE A 118 11.60 -10.98 -17.11
C PHE A 118 11.13 -12.30 -16.50
N GLY A 119 10.35 -12.21 -15.42
CA GLY A 119 9.71 -13.38 -14.84
C GLY A 119 8.19 -13.30 -14.91
N ASN A 120 7.54 -14.44 -15.12
CA ASN A 120 6.12 -14.59 -14.85
C ASN A 120 5.96 -14.88 -13.36
N ARG A 121 5.22 -14.03 -12.65
CA ARG A 121 5.11 -14.12 -11.21
C ARG A 121 3.67 -14.04 -10.72
N ASN A 122 3.42 -14.71 -9.62
CA ASN A 122 2.24 -14.51 -8.81
C ASN A 122 2.66 -13.73 -7.55
N LYS A 123 1.99 -12.62 -7.31
CA LYS A 123 2.25 -11.81 -6.14
C LYS A 123 0.99 -11.67 -5.29
N GLU A 124 1.02 -12.24 -4.11
CA GLU A 124 -0.02 -12.07 -3.10
C GLU A 124 0.42 -11.04 -2.06
N THR A 125 -0.45 -10.08 -1.79
CA THR A 125 -0.17 -9.03 -0.82
C THR A 125 -1.29 -8.90 0.19
N TYR A 126 -0.95 -9.01 1.45
CA TYR A 126 -1.84 -8.83 2.59
C TYR A 126 -1.49 -7.54 3.32
N THR A 127 -2.45 -6.63 3.43
CA THR A 127 -2.27 -5.38 4.16
C THR A 127 -3.30 -5.27 5.27
N ASN A 128 -2.83 -5.22 6.51
CA ASN A 128 -3.65 -4.98 7.68
C ASN A 128 -3.34 -3.58 8.22
N THR A 129 -4.35 -2.76 8.44
CA THR A 129 -4.18 -1.43 9.02
C THR A 129 -5.16 -1.26 10.18
N VAL A 130 -4.63 -0.96 11.36
CA VAL A 130 -5.41 -0.58 12.53
C VAL A 130 -5.18 0.90 12.77
N GLY A 131 -6.23 1.70 12.77
CA GLY A 131 -6.18 3.12 13.09
C GLY A 131 -7.09 3.47 14.26
N GLY A 132 -6.64 4.36 15.12
CA GLY A 132 -7.42 4.86 16.23
C GLY A 132 -7.15 6.33 16.52
N SER A 133 -8.16 7.03 17.00
CA SER A 133 -7.99 8.38 17.53
C SER A 133 -8.82 8.54 18.78
N TYR A 134 -8.22 9.20 19.77
CA TYR A 134 -8.89 9.56 21.01
C TYR A 134 -8.68 11.05 21.31
N VAL A 135 -9.78 11.76 21.54
CA VAL A 135 -9.78 13.17 21.89
C VAL A 135 -10.02 13.29 23.40
N PHE A 136 -9.01 13.72 24.15
CA PHE A 136 -9.10 13.93 25.60
C PHE A 136 -10.03 15.12 25.91
N ASP A 137 -9.74 16.23 25.23
CA ASP A 137 -10.50 17.48 25.29
C ASP A 137 -10.39 18.24 23.95
N ASN A 138 -10.87 19.49 23.91
CA ASN A 138 -10.86 20.35 22.72
C ASN A 138 -9.45 20.80 22.28
N LYS A 139 -8.41 20.51 23.05
CA LYS A 139 -7.02 20.90 22.79
C LYS A 139 -6.07 19.73 22.65
N THR A 140 -6.46 18.53 23.10
CA THR A 140 -5.55 17.41 23.26
C THR A 140 -6.13 16.14 22.66
N TRP A 141 -5.35 15.49 21.79
CA TRP A 141 -5.73 14.21 21.18
C TRP A 141 -4.51 13.33 20.89
N ILE A 142 -4.77 12.05 20.76
CA ILE A 142 -3.81 11.03 20.37
C ILE A 142 -4.32 10.27 19.13
N THR A 143 -3.40 9.93 18.23
CA THR A 143 -3.70 9.13 17.05
C THR A 143 -2.71 7.97 16.96
N LEU A 144 -3.22 6.78 16.75
CA LEU A 144 -2.44 5.57 16.51
C LEU A 144 -2.73 5.06 15.11
N ASN A 145 -1.69 4.67 14.38
CA ASN A 145 -1.79 3.96 13.12
C ASN A 145 -0.78 2.81 13.11
N VAL A 146 -1.27 1.59 12.94
CA VAL A 146 -0.46 0.37 12.85
C VAL A 146 -0.74 -0.27 11.51
N ARG A 147 0.31 -0.58 10.74
CA ARG A 147 0.20 -1.26 9.46
C ARG A 147 1.16 -2.44 9.39
N HIS A 148 0.63 -3.59 9.04
CA HIS A 148 1.38 -4.75 8.60
C HIS A 148 1.12 -4.97 7.11
N TYR A 149 2.18 -5.02 6.34
CA TYR A 149 2.22 -5.32 4.92
C TYR A 149 3.06 -6.56 4.73
N TRP A 150 2.50 -7.58 4.12
CA TRP A 150 3.17 -8.81 3.75
C TRP A 150 2.93 -9.10 2.28
N SER A 151 4.00 -9.29 1.52
CA SER A 151 3.94 -9.67 0.11
C SER A 151 4.80 -10.89 -0.11
N LYS A 152 4.23 -11.92 -0.70
CA LYS A 152 4.94 -13.10 -1.20
C LYS A 152 4.89 -13.13 -2.71
N VAL A 153 6.01 -13.44 -3.33
CA VAL A 153 6.18 -13.47 -4.77
C VAL A 153 6.82 -14.79 -5.17
N ASP A 154 6.14 -15.55 -6.00
CA ASP A 154 6.64 -16.77 -6.63
C ASP A 154 6.75 -16.60 -8.13
N TYR A 155 7.83 -17.15 -8.70
CA TYR A 155 8.12 -17.12 -10.13
C TYR A 155 8.02 -18.53 -10.71
N ASP A 156 7.34 -18.68 -11.84
CA ASP A 156 7.14 -19.96 -12.50
C ASP A 156 7.85 -20.07 -13.86
N GLN A 157 8.07 -18.97 -14.56
CA GLN A 157 8.69 -18.93 -15.88
C GLN A 157 9.54 -17.68 -16.08
N PHE A 158 10.59 -17.80 -16.88
CA PHE A 158 11.47 -16.67 -17.20
C PHE A 158 11.53 -16.42 -18.71
N TYR A 159 11.84 -15.18 -19.07
CA TYR A 159 11.83 -14.68 -20.43
C TYR A 159 12.99 -13.72 -20.67
N ASN A 160 13.48 -13.66 -21.92
CA ASN A 160 14.33 -12.59 -22.40
C ASN A 160 13.49 -11.49 -23.03
N LEU A 161 13.75 -10.24 -22.65
CA LEU A 161 13.18 -9.07 -23.32
C LEU A 161 13.96 -8.81 -24.62
N LYS A 162 13.31 -8.98 -25.76
CA LYS A 162 13.91 -8.70 -27.08
C LYS A 162 13.93 -7.20 -27.38
N GLU A 163 14.78 -6.79 -28.33
CA GLU A 163 14.87 -5.40 -28.81
C GLU A 163 13.51 -4.85 -29.29
N ASN A 164 12.67 -5.70 -29.88
CA ASN A 164 11.35 -5.32 -30.35
C ASN A 164 10.32 -5.10 -29.21
N GLY A 165 10.74 -5.28 -27.94
CA GLY A 165 9.91 -5.10 -26.74
C GLY A 165 8.99 -6.27 -26.39
N ARG A 166 9.17 -7.43 -27.04
CA ARG A 166 8.41 -8.65 -26.72
C ARG A 166 9.26 -9.62 -25.90
N LEU A 167 8.58 -10.49 -25.17
CA LEU A 167 9.20 -11.53 -24.36
C LEU A 167 9.34 -12.82 -25.17
N GLU A 168 10.49 -13.48 -25.03
CA GLU A 168 10.77 -14.82 -25.54
C GLU A 168 11.18 -15.71 -24.37
N GLN A 169 10.65 -16.92 -24.31
CA GLN A 169 10.90 -17.83 -23.18
C GLN A 169 12.39 -18.14 -23.03
N HIS A 170 12.87 -18.11 -21.79
CA HIS A 170 14.25 -18.46 -21.42
C HIS A 170 14.25 -19.83 -20.74
N GLU A 171 14.56 -20.88 -21.48
CA GLU A 171 14.45 -22.29 -21.04
C GLU A 171 15.49 -22.67 -19.95
N ASN A 172 16.64 -22.01 -19.93
CA ASN A 172 17.79 -22.38 -19.09
C ASN A 172 18.06 -21.45 -17.92
N TYR A 173 17.12 -20.56 -17.58
CA TYR A 173 17.29 -19.73 -16.40
C TYR A 173 17.08 -20.57 -15.14
N SER A 174 18.09 -20.59 -14.24
CA SER A 174 18.09 -21.38 -13.01
C SER A 174 18.09 -20.53 -11.73
N GLY A 175 17.90 -19.22 -11.84
CA GLY A 175 17.82 -18.34 -10.69
C GLY A 175 16.57 -18.62 -9.85
N ASN A 176 16.71 -18.55 -8.53
CA ASN A 176 15.58 -18.56 -7.61
C ASN A 176 15.28 -17.12 -7.22
N GLU A 177 14.16 -16.61 -7.70
CA GLU A 177 13.74 -15.22 -7.54
C GLU A 177 12.53 -15.07 -6.58
N ASP A 178 12.12 -16.19 -5.98
CA ASP A 178 11.02 -16.19 -5.01
C ASP A 178 11.42 -15.42 -3.76
N PHE A 179 10.57 -14.53 -3.30
CA PHE A 179 10.86 -13.74 -2.12
C PHE A 179 9.64 -13.46 -1.24
N ASN A 180 9.93 -13.26 0.01
CA ASN A 180 9.01 -12.84 1.05
C ASN A 180 9.40 -11.46 1.55
N PHE A 181 8.45 -10.55 1.61
CA PHE A 181 8.66 -9.16 1.98
C PHE A 181 7.68 -8.71 3.04
N ASN A 182 8.19 -8.19 4.14
CA ASN A 182 7.40 -7.73 5.28
C ASN A 182 7.76 -6.29 5.65
N VAL A 183 6.72 -5.51 5.94
CA VAL A 183 6.86 -4.20 6.58
C VAL A 183 5.84 -4.10 7.71
N PHE A 184 6.30 -3.82 8.89
CA PHE A 184 5.44 -3.49 10.02
C PHE A 184 5.76 -2.08 10.50
N ASN A 185 4.74 -1.23 10.63
CA ASN A 185 4.90 0.15 11.05
C ASN A 185 3.91 0.50 12.17
N VAL A 186 4.39 1.24 13.15
CA VAL A 186 3.56 1.90 14.16
C VAL A 186 3.85 3.40 14.12
N ASP A 187 2.81 4.21 13.98
CA ASP A 187 2.87 5.67 14.13
C ASP A 187 1.94 6.06 15.27
N LEU A 188 2.50 6.60 16.34
CA LEU A 188 1.78 7.17 17.46
C LEU A 188 2.06 8.67 17.52
N MET A 189 1.01 9.47 17.46
CA MET A 189 1.12 10.92 17.53
C MET A 189 0.24 11.46 18.66
N TYR A 190 0.87 12.19 19.55
CA TYR A 190 0.19 13.04 20.55
C TYR A 190 0.24 14.50 20.08
N SER A 191 -0.91 15.17 20.14
CA SER A 191 -1.03 16.57 19.73
C SER A 191 -1.69 17.38 20.84
N TRP A 192 -1.08 18.52 21.15
CA TRP A 192 -1.59 19.48 22.12
C TRP A 192 -1.60 20.90 21.56
N ASN A 193 -2.79 21.50 21.50
CA ASN A 193 -2.97 22.90 21.20
C ASN A 193 -2.85 23.70 22.50
N PHE A 194 -1.63 24.11 22.86
CA PHE A 194 -1.35 24.76 24.14
C PHE A 194 -1.71 26.26 24.16
N ALA A 195 -1.80 26.90 22.97
CA ALA A 195 -2.29 28.28 22.82
C ALA A 195 -2.98 28.43 21.46
N PRO A 196 -3.81 29.45 21.22
CA PRO A 196 -4.44 29.67 19.91
C PRO A 196 -3.43 29.66 18.78
N GLY A 197 -3.63 28.75 17.80
CA GLY A 197 -2.72 28.57 16.65
C GLY A 197 -1.36 27.93 16.98
N SER A 198 -1.11 27.52 18.23
CA SER A 198 0.17 26.96 18.69
C SER A 198 0.02 25.52 19.13
N PHE A 199 0.90 24.65 18.61
CA PHE A 199 0.81 23.20 18.77
C PHE A 199 2.13 22.58 19.21
N LEU A 200 2.03 21.61 20.10
CA LEU A 200 3.07 20.63 20.39
C LEU A 200 2.62 19.28 19.79
N ASN A 201 3.45 18.71 18.93
CA ASN A 201 3.24 17.37 18.43
C ASN A 201 4.45 16.50 18.84
N VAL A 202 4.14 15.37 19.46
CA VAL A 202 5.13 14.32 19.79
C VAL A 202 4.78 13.10 18.96
N VAL A 203 5.73 12.61 18.18
CA VAL A 203 5.54 11.47 17.29
C VAL A 203 6.56 10.40 17.65
N TRP A 204 6.07 9.20 17.90
CA TRP A 204 6.87 7.99 17.95
C TRP A 204 6.53 7.12 16.75
N LYS A 205 7.58 6.66 16.05
CA LYS A 205 7.47 5.71 14.96
C LYS A 205 8.31 4.49 15.27
N ASN A 206 7.76 3.34 14.99
CA ASN A 206 8.45 2.06 14.96
C ASN A 206 8.29 1.46 13.57
N SER A 207 9.36 0.92 13.01
CA SER A 207 9.38 0.28 11.70
C SER A 207 10.20 -0.99 11.74
N ILE A 208 9.65 -2.06 11.16
CA ILE A 208 10.35 -3.30 10.89
C ILE A 208 10.28 -3.52 9.38
N TYR A 209 11.41 -3.79 8.78
CA TYR A 209 11.54 -4.09 7.36
C TYR A 209 12.30 -5.40 7.21
N GLU A 210 11.74 -6.35 6.47
CA GLU A 210 12.33 -7.64 6.25
C GLU A 210 12.07 -8.12 4.82
N SER A 211 13.13 -8.61 4.17
CA SER A 211 13.05 -9.24 2.85
C SER A 211 13.90 -10.50 2.85
N GLN A 212 13.33 -11.63 2.44
CA GLN A 212 13.99 -12.93 2.43
C GLN A 212 13.73 -13.61 1.09
N THR A 213 14.79 -14.18 0.50
CA THR A 213 14.66 -15.13 -0.60
C THR A 213 14.10 -16.44 -0.05
N ILE A 214 13.12 -17.02 -0.75
CA ILE A 214 12.44 -18.25 -0.35
C ILE A 214 12.98 -19.42 -1.16
N GLU A 215 13.46 -20.45 -0.47
CA GLU A 215 13.90 -21.67 -1.12
C GLU A 215 12.74 -22.65 -1.31
N ASN A 216 12.70 -23.31 -2.47
CA ASN A 216 11.75 -24.39 -2.80
C ASN A 216 10.25 -23.96 -2.67
N ASN A 217 9.93 -22.70 -2.90
CA ASN A 217 8.55 -22.17 -2.84
C ASN A 217 7.83 -22.46 -1.51
N THR A 218 8.60 -22.53 -0.40
CA THR A 218 8.07 -22.87 0.93
C THR A 218 7.77 -21.60 1.71
N PHE A 219 6.59 -21.01 1.48
CA PHE A 219 6.13 -19.84 2.23
C PHE A 219 5.49 -20.22 3.54
N ASN A 220 5.81 -19.51 4.61
CA ASN A 220 5.13 -19.60 5.89
C ASN A 220 3.64 -19.20 5.75
N ASN A 221 2.80 -19.69 6.67
CA ASN A 221 1.45 -19.17 6.77
C ASN A 221 1.45 -17.74 7.39
N PHE A 222 0.30 -17.08 7.37
CA PHE A 222 0.18 -15.69 7.82
C PHE A 222 0.66 -15.47 9.26
N PHE A 223 0.31 -16.38 10.18
CA PHE A 223 0.64 -16.21 11.61
C PHE A 223 2.10 -16.48 11.89
N GLU A 224 2.69 -17.48 11.27
CA GLU A 224 4.14 -17.77 11.35
C GLU A 224 4.94 -16.59 10.81
N ASN A 225 4.59 -16.10 9.60
CA ASN A 225 5.24 -14.96 9.00
C ASN A 225 5.13 -13.69 9.86
N PHE A 226 3.96 -13.44 10.45
CA PHE A 226 3.77 -12.31 11.36
C PHE A 226 4.63 -12.43 12.62
N GLN A 227 4.71 -13.63 13.21
CA GLN A 227 5.54 -13.90 14.38
C GLN A 227 7.03 -13.71 14.06
N ASP A 228 7.50 -14.20 12.92
CA ASP A 228 8.87 -14.04 12.46
C ASP A 228 9.21 -12.55 12.28
N THR A 229 8.32 -11.80 11.66
CA THR A 229 8.46 -10.33 11.51
C THR A 229 8.56 -9.63 12.88
N MET A 230 7.74 -10.01 13.86
CA MET A 230 7.79 -9.41 15.20
C MET A 230 9.07 -9.78 15.98
N ASN A 231 9.66 -10.93 15.69
CA ASN A 231 10.92 -11.39 16.29
C ASN A 231 12.16 -10.88 15.54
N SER A 232 11.98 -10.15 14.45
CA SER A 232 13.08 -9.61 13.64
C SER A 232 13.94 -8.61 14.45
N ASN A 233 15.24 -8.64 14.22
CA ASN A 233 16.18 -7.66 14.79
C ASN A 233 16.24 -6.35 13.98
N ALA A 234 15.56 -6.27 12.83
CA ALA A 234 15.54 -5.11 11.94
C ALA A 234 14.52 -4.05 12.41
N VAL A 235 14.60 -3.63 13.67
CA VAL A 235 13.67 -2.69 14.30
C VAL A 235 14.28 -1.29 14.32
N GLU A 236 13.61 -0.33 13.70
CA GLU A 236 13.96 1.09 13.75
C GLU A 236 12.94 1.86 14.58
N ASN A 237 13.43 2.67 15.54
CA ASN A 237 12.61 3.57 16.34
C ASN A 237 13.00 5.02 16.10
N SER A 238 12.01 5.88 15.92
CA SER A 238 12.20 7.31 15.74
C SER A 238 11.26 8.10 16.65
N PHE A 239 11.82 9.13 17.29
CA PHE A 239 11.05 10.09 18.06
C PHE A 239 11.25 11.50 17.51
N SER A 240 10.17 12.23 17.35
CA SER A 240 10.24 13.63 16.95
C SER A 240 9.30 14.49 17.79
N ILE A 241 9.75 15.69 18.09
CA ILE A 241 8.97 16.72 18.78
C ILE A 241 8.95 17.95 17.89
N LYS A 242 7.74 18.40 17.55
CA LYS A 242 7.53 19.62 16.76
C LYS A 242 6.71 20.60 17.56
N VAL A 243 7.29 21.78 17.80
CA VAL A 243 6.59 22.92 18.38
C VAL A 243 6.32 23.93 17.28
N SER A 244 5.05 24.28 17.10
CA SER A 244 4.63 25.36 16.21
C SER A 244 4.00 26.44 17.09
N TYR A 245 4.58 27.64 17.08
CA TYR A 245 4.06 28.77 17.87
C TYR A 245 3.54 29.86 16.94
N TYR A 246 2.30 30.28 17.19
CA TYR A 246 1.70 31.39 16.45
C TYR A 246 1.99 32.70 17.18
N LEU A 247 2.74 33.59 16.51
CA LEU A 247 3.01 34.94 16.97
C LEU A 247 1.96 35.90 16.39
N ASP A 248 1.08 36.41 17.24
CA ASP A 248 0.18 37.48 16.79
C ASP A 248 0.93 38.80 16.74
N TYR A 249 1.09 39.33 15.54
CA TYR A 249 1.72 40.64 15.30
C TYR A 249 1.14 41.76 16.18
N LYS A 250 -0.15 41.75 16.52
CA LYS A 250 -0.78 42.76 17.34
C LYS A 250 -0.29 42.76 18.80
N TYR A 251 0.18 41.63 19.33
CA TYR A 251 0.77 41.54 20.65
C TYR A 251 2.20 42.09 20.72
N LEU A 252 2.96 41.99 19.63
CA LEU A 252 4.35 42.44 19.56
C LEU A 252 4.45 43.99 19.62
N PHE A 253 3.44 44.69 19.15
CA PHE A 253 3.45 46.16 19.03
C PHE A 253 2.49 46.89 19.97
N LYS A 254 1.82 46.20 20.87
CA LYS A 254 0.85 46.83 21.82
C LYS A 254 1.50 47.60 22.95
N ASN A 255 2.81 47.48 23.18
CA ASN A 255 3.55 48.17 24.24
C ASN A 255 4.42 49.35 23.74
N SER A 256 4.16 49.87 22.53
CA SER A 256 4.87 51.03 21.99
C SER A 256 3.97 52.28 21.89
N GLY A 257 3.14 52.51 22.91
CA GLY A 257 2.29 53.69 23.03
C GLY A 257 2.29 54.23 24.44
#